data_47cb57e858a89261511874f538748db5
#
_entry.id   47cb57e858a89261511874f538748db5
#
_cell.length_a   1.000
_cell.length_b   1.000
_cell.length_c   1.000
_cell.angle_alpha   90.00
_cell.angle_beta   90.00
_cell.angle_gamma   90.00
#
_symmetry.space_group_name_H-M   'P 1'
#
loop_
_entity.id
_entity.type
_entity.pdbx_description
1 polymer ?
#
loop_
_entity_poly.entity_id
_entity_poly.type
_entity_poly.pdbx_seq_one_letter_code
_entity_poly.pdbx_strand_id
1 'polypeptide(L)'
;MPDFVDFRNRAFSCRIGGNAAHETHRAGYNGVWSLAPKGESTSLFVPEVAGLNLEHYFDGWHNGTRDIFFEPRVAPMEVEPRGERSVLLRQAPTPFWGVESETLFTVREPNIIDLEFRCTPRRAVFNNGVMGVFWASYINRPTDNPIHFFGRGADGSEGWQTFASVRHGAESSVRSRGDAVTLQIAESQQDKLFSSVTPIRWLRPYYYGRWRDQVYVVMFRTRELLRFAMSPSGGGQGNPAWDFQILVPGVVPDQEYRIEARCVVDRWQGQEWVEQQVEAWR
;
A
#
# COMPACT_ATOMS: atom_id res chain seq x y z
N MET A 1 -19.96 -15.40 -4.88
CA MET A 1 -18.50 -15.52 -4.72
C MET A 1 -18.19 -15.35 -3.24
N PRO A 2 -17.10 -15.89 -2.69
CA PRO A 2 -16.75 -15.67 -1.29
C PRO A 2 -16.37 -14.22 -1.05
N ASP A 3 -16.47 -13.73 0.19
CA ASP A 3 -16.00 -12.40 0.57
C ASP A 3 -14.48 -12.35 0.80
N PHE A 4 -13.88 -13.51 1.09
CA PHE A 4 -12.45 -13.69 1.37
C PHE A 4 -11.97 -15.11 1.11
N VAL A 5 -10.63 -15.29 1.12
CA VAL A 5 -9.95 -16.59 1.05
C VAL A 5 -8.87 -16.65 2.14
N ASP A 6 -8.80 -17.78 2.85
CA ASP A 6 -7.76 -18.05 3.84
C ASP A 6 -6.58 -18.78 3.21
N PHE A 7 -5.37 -18.36 3.55
CA PHE A 7 -4.12 -18.98 3.10
C PHE A 7 -3.19 -19.27 4.28
N ARG A 8 -2.32 -20.23 4.07
CA ARG A 8 -1.25 -20.56 5.01
C ARG A 8 0.00 -20.98 4.25
N ASN A 9 1.16 -20.53 4.75
CA ASN A 9 2.48 -21.00 4.37
C ASN A 9 3.31 -21.39 5.62
N ARG A 10 4.60 -21.61 5.47
CA ARG A 10 5.47 -22.00 6.60
C ARG A 10 5.64 -20.90 7.65
N ALA A 11 5.57 -19.63 7.26
CA ALA A 11 5.87 -18.48 8.11
C ALA A 11 4.64 -17.82 8.71
N PHE A 12 3.47 -17.88 8.05
CA PHE A 12 2.25 -17.20 8.51
C PHE A 12 0.97 -17.84 8.02
N SER A 13 -0.14 -17.45 8.62
CA SER A 13 -1.48 -17.57 8.04
C SER A 13 -2.01 -16.16 7.70
N CYS A 14 -2.78 -16.04 6.62
CA CYS A 14 -3.39 -14.77 6.24
C CYS A 14 -4.77 -14.97 5.64
N ARG A 15 -5.60 -13.94 5.73
CA ARG A 15 -6.92 -13.83 5.09
C ARG A 15 -6.86 -12.66 4.11
N ILE A 16 -7.31 -12.89 2.88
CA ILE A 16 -7.34 -11.88 1.82
C ILE A 16 -8.77 -11.76 1.31
N GLY A 17 -9.31 -10.56 1.27
CA GLY A 17 -10.71 -10.34 0.93
C GLY A 17 -11.02 -9.00 0.31
N GLY A 18 -12.28 -8.87 -0.12
CA GLY A 18 -12.84 -7.67 -0.75
C GLY A 18 -13.29 -6.61 0.26
N ASN A 19 -14.33 -5.87 -0.13
CA ASN A 19 -14.88 -4.75 0.68
C ASN A 19 -15.98 -5.17 1.66
N ALA A 20 -16.25 -6.48 1.84
CA ALA A 20 -17.29 -6.95 2.75
C ALA A 20 -16.88 -6.81 4.22
N ALA A 21 -17.88 -6.65 5.10
CA ALA A 21 -17.66 -6.78 6.55
C ALA A 21 -17.69 -8.26 6.95
N HIS A 22 -16.84 -8.63 7.93
CA HIS A 22 -16.84 -9.99 8.48
C HIS A 22 -16.36 -9.99 9.93
N GLU A 23 -17.17 -10.44 10.85
CA GLU A 23 -16.86 -10.40 12.29
C GLU A 23 -16.46 -8.97 12.73
N THR A 24 -15.22 -8.79 13.20
CA THR A 24 -14.68 -7.49 13.60
C THR A 24 -14.15 -6.68 12.42
N HIS A 25 -13.92 -7.32 11.28
CA HIS A 25 -13.42 -6.65 10.08
C HIS A 25 -14.50 -5.76 9.46
N ARG A 26 -14.17 -4.49 9.25
CA ARG A 26 -15.12 -3.46 8.79
C ARG A 26 -15.22 -3.48 7.26
N ALA A 27 -16.43 -3.23 6.75
CA ALA A 27 -16.63 -3.00 5.32
C ALA A 27 -15.74 -1.89 4.76
N GLY A 28 -15.32 -2.04 3.52
CA GLY A 28 -14.50 -1.08 2.80
C GLY A 28 -13.01 -1.19 3.07
N TYR A 29 -12.51 -2.29 3.61
CA TYR A 29 -11.08 -2.54 3.80
C TYR A 29 -10.68 -3.83 3.09
N ASN A 30 -10.47 -3.74 1.77
CA ASN A 30 -10.01 -4.85 0.94
C ASN A 30 -8.52 -5.16 1.17
N GLY A 31 -8.02 -6.22 0.52
CA GLY A 31 -6.62 -6.63 0.61
C GLY A 31 -6.37 -7.69 1.67
N VAL A 32 -5.29 -7.60 2.43
CA VAL A 32 -4.92 -8.58 3.45
C VAL A 32 -5.59 -8.21 4.77
N TRP A 33 -6.73 -8.83 5.06
CA TRP A 33 -7.52 -8.57 6.28
C TRP A 33 -6.79 -8.98 7.55
N SER A 34 -6.02 -10.06 7.50
CA SER A 34 -5.17 -10.49 8.60
C SER A 34 -3.91 -11.17 8.09
N LEU A 35 -2.83 -11.03 8.83
CA LEU A 35 -1.58 -11.74 8.64
C LEU A 35 -0.99 -12.05 10.00
N ALA A 36 -1.03 -13.32 10.40
CA ALA A 36 -0.51 -13.80 11.68
C ALA A 36 0.75 -14.62 11.45
N PRO A 37 1.94 -14.09 11.82
CA PRO A 37 3.18 -14.86 11.78
C PRO A 37 3.06 -16.13 12.64
N LYS A 38 3.78 -17.18 12.26
CA LYS A 38 3.75 -18.47 12.96
C LYS A 38 4.17 -18.31 14.42
N GLY A 39 3.33 -18.79 15.32
CA GLY A 39 3.54 -18.68 16.77
C GLY A 39 2.90 -17.44 17.37
N GLU A 40 2.39 -16.51 16.54
CA GLU A 40 1.66 -15.33 16.99
C GLU A 40 0.14 -15.60 16.93
N SER A 41 -0.57 -15.18 17.97
CA SER A 41 -2.04 -15.20 18.02
C SER A 41 -2.67 -13.91 17.50
N THR A 42 -1.84 -12.89 17.23
CA THR A 42 -2.27 -11.56 16.82
C THR A 42 -1.81 -11.29 15.41
N SER A 43 -2.68 -10.66 14.62
CA SER A 43 -2.33 -10.20 13.27
C SER A 43 -1.37 -9.01 13.31
N LEU A 44 -0.43 -8.97 12.36
CA LEU A 44 0.41 -7.81 12.06
C LEU A 44 -0.42 -6.60 11.66
N PHE A 45 -1.52 -6.82 10.96
CA PHE A 45 -2.48 -5.75 10.63
C PHE A 45 -3.57 -5.63 11.70
N VAL A 46 -4.07 -4.40 11.87
CA VAL A 46 -5.18 -4.11 12.78
C VAL A 46 -6.42 -4.92 12.35
N PRO A 47 -7.04 -5.72 13.23
CA PRO A 47 -8.08 -6.67 12.86
C PRO A 47 -9.33 -6.07 12.22
N GLU A 48 -9.67 -4.82 12.58
CA GLU A 48 -10.84 -4.11 12.07
C GLU A 48 -10.66 -3.53 10.67
N VAL A 49 -9.43 -3.54 10.16
CA VAL A 49 -9.04 -2.96 8.87
C VAL A 49 -8.13 -3.94 8.13
N ALA A 50 -7.19 -3.49 7.28
CA ALA A 50 -6.38 -4.40 6.46
C ALA A 50 -4.96 -3.87 6.25
N GLY A 51 -4.09 -4.71 5.68
CA GLY A 51 -2.87 -4.32 5.00
C GLY A 51 -3.01 -4.46 3.50
N LEU A 52 -2.14 -3.79 2.75
CA LEU A 52 -2.19 -3.75 1.28
C LEU A 52 -3.59 -3.43 0.75
N ASN A 53 -4.30 -2.55 1.46
CA ASN A 53 -5.64 -2.11 1.14
C ASN A 53 -5.60 -1.07 0.02
N LEU A 54 -6.21 -1.34 -1.11
CA LEU A 54 -6.45 -0.35 -2.15
C LEU A 54 -7.43 0.68 -1.59
N GLU A 55 -6.92 1.86 -1.22
CA GLU A 55 -7.66 2.78 -0.38
C GLU A 55 -8.34 3.88 -1.17
N HIS A 56 -7.60 4.58 -2.02
CA HIS A 56 -8.17 5.65 -2.81
C HIS A 56 -7.46 5.92 -4.12
N TYR A 57 -8.21 6.51 -5.07
CA TYR A 57 -7.69 7.21 -6.22
C TYR A 57 -7.66 8.70 -5.91
N PHE A 58 -6.69 9.43 -6.46
CA PHE A 58 -6.54 10.86 -6.20
C PHE A 58 -5.83 11.57 -7.35
N ASP A 59 -5.99 12.89 -7.40
CA ASP A 59 -5.28 13.77 -8.33
C ASP A 59 -4.80 15.07 -7.65
N GLY A 60 -5.00 15.17 -6.34
CA GLY A 60 -4.68 16.34 -5.54
C GLY A 60 -5.74 17.45 -5.58
N TRP A 61 -6.69 17.39 -6.49
CA TRP A 61 -7.68 18.45 -6.72
C TRP A 61 -9.10 18.05 -6.32
N HIS A 62 -9.60 16.93 -6.88
CA HIS A 62 -10.93 16.46 -6.58
C HIS A 62 -10.99 15.82 -5.19
N ASN A 63 -11.87 16.36 -4.36
CA ASN A 63 -12.03 15.79 -3.04
C ASN A 63 -13.46 15.28 -2.77
N GLY A 64 -14.45 15.77 -3.50
CA GLY A 64 -15.83 15.34 -3.43
C GLY A 64 -16.32 14.98 -2.03
N THR A 65 -17.20 14.01 -1.96
CA THR A 65 -17.62 13.36 -0.73
C THR A 65 -16.56 12.34 -0.26
N ARG A 66 -16.73 11.83 0.97
CA ARG A 66 -15.92 10.71 1.48
C ARG A 66 -15.94 9.51 0.53
N ASP A 67 -17.07 9.25 -0.12
CA ASP A 67 -17.24 8.11 -1.02
C ASP A 67 -16.43 8.28 -2.31
N ILE A 68 -16.24 9.49 -2.83
CA ILE A 68 -15.34 9.75 -3.96
C ILE A 68 -13.88 9.57 -3.53
N PHE A 69 -13.49 10.08 -2.35
CA PHE A 69 -12.13 9.96 -1.87
C PHE A 69 -11.73 8.50 -1.63
N PHE A 70 -12.62 7.70 -1.02
CA PHE A 70 -12.41 6.28 -0.75
C PHE A 70 -13.13 5.37 -1.75
N GLU A 71 -13.31 5.79 -2.99
CA GLU A 71 -14.12 5.07 -3.96
C GLU A 71 -13.74 3.60 -4.14
N PRO A 72 -12.45 3.19 -4.17
CA PRO A 72 -12.08 1.77 -4.20
C PRO A 72 -12.62 0.96 -3.01
N ARG A 73 -12.85 1.61 -1.88
CA ARG A 73 -13.33 0.98 -0.64
C ARG A 73 -14.85 0.87 -0.57
N VAL A 74 -15.58 1.75 -1.27
CA VAL A 74 -17.06 1.78 -1.25
C VAL A 74 -17.68 1.13 -2.48
N ALA A 75 -16.96 1.11 -3.61
CA ALA A 75 -17.42 0.43 -4.81
C ALA A 75 -17.41 -1.11 -4.62
N PRO A 76 -18.35 -1.84 -5.25
CA PRO A 76 -18.38 -3.29 -5.21
C PRO A 76 -17.04 -3.91 -5.65
N MET A 77 -16.63 -4.98 -4.97
CA MET A 77 -15.42 -5.72 -5.28
C MET A 77 -15.71 -7.21 -5.27
N GLU A 78 -15.34 -7.89 -6.34
CA GLU A 78 -15.48 -9.32 -6.49
C GLU A 78 -14.22 -10.02 -5.98
N VAL A 79 -14.41 -11.16 -5.29
CA VAL A 79 -13.32 -11.99 -4.78
C VAL A 79 -13.35 -13.33 -5.51
N GLU A 80 -12.34 -13.61 -6.30
CA GLU A 80 -12.26 -14.81 -7.14
C GLU A 80 -11.03 -15.64 -6.76
N PRO A 81 -11.21 -16.82 -6.12
CA PRO A 81 -10.11 -17.75 -5.89
C PRO A 81 -9.44 -18.18 -7.21
N ARG A 82 -8.12 -18.18 -7.27
CA ARG A 82 -7.30 -18.59 -8.43
C ARG A 82 -6.38 -19.73 -8.05
N GLY A 83 -6.94 -20.93 -7.95
CA GLY A 83 -6.24 -22.09 -7.45
C GLY A 83 -6.03 -22.06 -5.94
N GLU A 84 -5.03 -22.82 -5.45
CA GLU A 84 -4.81 -23.04 -4.00
C GLU A 84 -4.08 -21.89 -3.31
N ARG A 85 -3.39 -21.03 -4.06
CA ARG A 85 -2.45 -20.05 -3.50
C ARG A 85 -2.68 -18.62 -3.95
N SER A 86 -3.72 -18.37 -4.72
CA SER A 86 -3.97 -17.03 -5.27
C SER A 86 -5.45 -16.65 -5.18
N VAL A 87 -5.68 -15.37 -5.05
CA VAL A 87 -7.00 -14.75 -5.11
C VAL A 87 -6.94 -13.45 -5.90
N LEU A 88 -7.89 -13.26 -6.80
CA LEU A 88 -8.08 -12.06 -7.57
C LEU A 88 -9.18 -11.21 -6.94
N LEU A 89 -8.87 -9.97 -6.64
CA LEU A 89 -9.85 -8.95 -6.30
C LEU A 89 -10.11 -8.10 -7.55
N ARG A 90 -11.35 -8.05 -8.00
CA ARG A 90 -11.75 -7.31 -9.20
C ARG A 90 -12.75 -6.23 -8.88
N GLN A 91 -12.57 -5.08 -9.50
CA GLN A 91 -13.47 -3.96 -9.37
C GLN A 91 -13.80 -3.41 -10.76
N ALA A 92 -15.11 -3.33 -11.09
CA ALA A 92 -15.59 -2.67 -12.29
C ALA A 92 -15.24 -1.17 -12.27
N PRO A 93 -15.32 -0.47 -13.41
CA PRO A 93 -15.07 0.97 -13.44
C PRO A 93 -15.85 1.69 -12.35
N THR A 94 -15.15 2.39 -11.48
CA THR A 94 -15.76 3.08 -10.33
C THR A 94 -16.61 4.28 -10.78
N PRO A 95 -17.64 4.67 -10.00
CA PRO A 95 -18.63 5.65 -10.45
C PRO A 95 -18.05 7.02 -10.82
N PHE A 96 -17.16 7.58 -10.00
CA PHE A 96 -16.56 8.90 -10.23
C PHE A 96 -15.26 8.81 -11.04
N TRP A 97 -14.25 8.12 -10.52
CA TRP A 97 -12.93 8.04 -11.16
C TRP A 97 -12.94 7.20 -12.45
N GLY A 98 -13.91 6.30 -12.59
CA GLY A 98 -14.01 5.41 -13.75
C GLY A 98 -12.84 4.44 -13.86
N VAL A 99 -12.17 4.10 -12.76
CA VAL A 99 -11.04 3.19 -12.78
C VAL A 99 -11.54 1.76 -12.59
N GLU A 100 -11.28 0.92 -13.59
CA GLU A 100 -11.38 -0.53 -13.50
C GLU A 100 -10.09 -1.08 -12.93
N SER A 101 -10.15 -2.04 -11.99
CA SER A 101 -8.94 -2.57 -11.38
C SER A 101 -9.00 -4.05 -11.07
N GLU A 102 -7.84 -4.69 -11.09
CA GLU A 102 -7.59 -6.06 -10.67
C GLU A 102 -6.38 -6.10 -9.74
N THR A 103 -6.51 -6.79 -8.61
CA THR A 103 -5.41 -7.06 -7.68
C THR A 103 -5.30 -8.57 -7.50
N LEU A 104 -4.26 -9.19 -8.04
CA LEU A 104 -3.94 -10.59 -7.82
C LEU A 104 -2.98 -10.71 -6.65
N PHE A 105 -3.41 -11.40 -5.60
CA PHE A 105 -2.55 -11.81 -4.50
C PHE A 105 -2.14 -13.27 -4.69
N THR A 106 -0.85 -13.56 -4.48
CA THR A 106 -0.32 -14.93 -4.50
C THR A 106 0.53 -15.18 -3.26
N VAL A 107 0.11 -16.14 -2.44
CA VAL A 107 0.84 -16.56 -1.24
C VAL A 107 1.83 -17.64 -1.60
N ARG A 108 3.14 -17.38 -1.38
CA ARG A 108 4.22 -18.32 -1.70
C ARG A 108 5.00 -18.75 -0.47
N GLU A 109 5.56 -19.94 -0.59
CA GLU A 109 6.53 -20.43 0.40
C GLU A 109 7.87 -19.67 0.29
N PRO A 110 8.59 -19.50 1.38
CA PRO A 110 8.15 -19.85 2.75
C PRO A 110 7.34 -18.74 3.43
N ASN A 111 7.42 -17.47 2.97
CA ASN A 111 7.08 -16.27 3.76
C ASN A 111 6.65 -15.07 2.91
N ILE A 112 6.11 -15.30 1.70
CA ILE A 112 5.89 -14.27 0.67
C ILE A 112 4.40 -14.09 0.37
N ILE A 113 4.00 -12.84 0.16
CA ILE A 113 2.78 -12.44 -0.55
C ILE A 113 3.19 -11.58 -1.73
N ASP A 114 2.93 -12.04 -2.96
CA ASP A 114 3.02 -11.22 -4.16
C ASP A 114 1.69 -10.50 -4.40
N LEU A 115 1.77 -9.26 -4.82
CA LEU A 115 0.68 -8.40 -5.26
C LEU A 115 0.97 -7.95 -6.68
N GLU A 116 0.07 -8.30 -7.61
CA GLU A 116 0.07 -7.77 -8.97
C GLU A 116 -1.19 -6.93 -9.15
N PHE A 117 -1.01 -5.63 -9.29
CA PHE A 117 -2.10 -4.71 -9.53
C PHE A 117 -2.12 -4.22 -10.96
N ARG A 118 -3.30 -4.16 -11.54
CA ARG A 118 -3.58 -3.56 -12.84
C ARG A 118 -4.77 -2.64 -12.72
N CYS A 119 -4.70 -1.49 -13.39
CA CYS A 119 -5.86 -0.62 -13.50
C CYS A 119 -5.95 0.03 -14.87
N THR A 120 -7.19 0.28 -15.29
CA THR A 120 -7.51 0.96 -16.55
C THR A 120 -8.49 2.08 -16.27
N PRO A 121 -8.08 3.34 -16.28
CA PRO A 121 -8.99 4.46 -16.21
C PRO A 121 -9.84 4.51 -17.48
N ARG A 122 -11.17 4.56 -17.34
CA ARG A 122 -12.13 4.60 -18.45
C ARG A 122 -12.61 6.01 -18.77
N ARG A 123 -12.11 7.01 -18.02
CA ARG A 123 -12.51 8.42 -18.16
C ARG A 123 -11.31 9.35 -18.02
N ALA A 124 -11.37 10.50 -18.68
CA ALA A 124 -10.42 11.59 -18.56
C ALA A 124 -10.85 12.57 -17.45
N VAL A 125 -10.89 12.13 -16.19
CA VAL A 125 -11.38 12.93 -15.05
C VAL A 125 -10.27 13.50 -14.17
N PHE A 126 -9.06 12.95 -14.26
CA PHE A 126 -7.94 13.33 -13.39
C PHE A 126 -7.41 14.72 -13.71
N ASN A 127 -7.34 15.57 -12.70
CA ASN A 127 -6.84 16.94 -12.84
C ASN A 127 -5.40 16.95 -13.34
N ASN A 128 -5.11 17.82 -14.31
CA ASN A 128 -3.80 17.92 -14.98
C ASN A 128 -3.29 16.57 -15.54
N GLY A 129 -4.18 15.59 -15.78
CA GLY A 129 -3.81 14.27 -16.29
C GLY A 129 -2.91 13.47 -15.35
N VAL A 130 -3.00 13.66 -14.03
CA VAL A 130 -2.22 12.89 -13.06
C VAL A 130 -3.14 12.02 -12.22
N MET A 131 -3.07 10.72 -12.41
CA MET A 131 -3.75 9.73 -11.57
C MET A 131 -2.84 9.28 -10.43
N GLY A 132 -3.31 9.38 -9.19
CA GLY A 132 -2.71 8.76 -8.03
C GLY A 132 -3.51 7.52 -7.61
N VAL A 133 -2.81 6.47 -7.19
CA VAL A 133 -3.40 5.27 -6.60
C VAL A 133 -2.68 4.98 -5.29
N PHE A 134 -3.43 4.74 -4.23
CA PHE A 134 -2.91 4.66 -2.86
C PHE A 134 -3.28 3.34 -2.19
N TRP A 135 -2.30 2.73 -1.54
CA TRP A 135 -2.47 1.55 -0.68
C TRP A 135 -2.07 1.85 0.75
N ALA A 136 -2.93 1.45 1.68
CA ALA A 136 -2.68 1.55 3.11
C ALA A 136 -2.42 0.18 3.74
N SER A 137 -1.49 0.15 4.69
CA SER A 137 -1.24 -1.03 5.54
C SER A 137 -1.27 -0.60 7.00
N TYR A 138 -2.37 -0.88 7.68
CA TYR A 138 -2.61 -0.47 9.08
C TYR A 138 -1.96 -1.44 10.05
N ILE A 139 -0.86 -1.02 10.66
CA ILE A 139 0.01 -1.89 11.48
C ILE A 139 -0.47 -1.90 12.93
N ASN A 140 -0.64 -3.10 13.46
CA ASN A 140 -1.16 -3.31 14.82
C ASN A 140 -0.04 -3.21 15.85
N ARG A 141 0.10 -2.04 16.48
CA ARG A 141 1.05 -1.76 17.58
C ARG A 141 2.47 -2.26 17.28
N PRO A 142 3.15 -1.72 16.26
CA PRO A 142 4.50 -2.12 15.93
C PRO A 142 5.47 -1.78 17.06
N THR A 143 6.57 -2.50 17.10
CA THR A 143 7.67 -2.22 18.05
C THR A 143 8.35 -0.89 17.73
N ASP A 144 8.41 -0.57 16.44
CA ASP A 144 9.01 0.65 15.93
C ASP A 144 8.04 1.27 14.90
N ASN A 145 7.61 2.50 15.13
CA ASN A 145 6.61 3.16 14.27
C ASN A 145 7.12 3.50 12.86
N PRO A 146 8.38 3.96 12.66
CA PRO A 146 8.89 4.34 11.36
C PRO A 146 8.97 3.20 10.35
N ILE A 147 8.98 3.58 9.07
CA ILE A 147 9.51 2.74 8.00
C ILE A 147 10.99 3.06 7.76
N HIS A 148 11.73 2.06 7.26
CA HIS A 148 13.15 2.16 6.97
C HIS A 148 13.42 1.78 5.52
N PHE A 149 14.32 2.49 4.86
CA PHE A 149 14.70 2.23 3.46
C PHE A 149 16.10 2.76 3.15
N PHE A 150 16.70 2.30 2.07
CA PHE A 150 17.95 2.86 1.59
C PHE A 150 17.65 4.12 0.76
N GLY A 151 18.22 5.23 1.14
CA GLY A 151 17.86 6.54 0.58
C GLY A 151 18.95 7.60 0.75
N ARG A 152 18.56 8.84 0.41
CA ARG A 152 19.35 10.05 0.62
C ARG A 152 18.63 10.92 1.66
N GLY A 153 19.34 11.27 2.72
CA GLY A 153 18.89 12.19 3.77
C GLY A 153 18.72 13.62 3.28
N ALA A 154 18.11 14.44 4.10
CA ALA A 154 17.96 15.87 3.85
C ALA A 154 19.32 16.62 3.77
N ASP A 155 20.34 16.10 4.45
CA ASP A 155 21.74 16.57 4.42
C ASP A 155 22.50 16.11 3.15
N GLY A 156 21.88 15.30 2.30
CA GLY A 156 22.46 14.76 1.07
C GLY A 156 23.25 13.47 1.26
N SER A 157 23.44 12.97 2.48
CA SER A 157 24.11 11.68 2.75
C SER A 157 23.29 10.50 2.23
N GLU A 158 23.96 9.49 1.69
CA GLU A 158 23.31 8.24 1.24
C GLU A 158 23.51 7.14 2.28
N GLY A 159 22.45 6.39 2.56
CA GLY A 159 22.45 5.30 3.53
C GLY A 159 21.05 4.93 3.98
N TRP A 160 20.97 4.18 5.06
CA TRP A 160 19.71 3.82 5.68
C TRP A 160 19.02 5.05 6.26
N GLN A 161 17.80 5.27 5.83
CA GLN A 161 16.92 6.34 6.30
C GLN A 161 15.82 5.76 7.16
N THR A 162 15.41 6.54 8.14
CA THR A 162 14.24 6.27 9.00
C THR A 162 13.22 7.36 8.73
N PHE A 163 11.99 6.98 8.43
CA PHE A 163 10.92 7.92 8.11
C PHE A 163 9.68 7.68 8.96
N ALA A 164 9.26 8.71 9.67
CA ALA A 164 8.01 8.79 10.40
C ALA A 164 7.34 10.13 10.14
N SER A 165 6.12 10.10 9.63
CA SER A 165 5.31 11.31 9.52
C SER A 165 4.78 11.69 10.90
N VAL A 166 4.84 12.99 11.23
CA VAL A 166 4.34 13.51 12.51
C VAL A 166 2.84 13.78 12.49
N ARG A 167 2.30 14.09 11.31
CA ARG A 167 0.85 14.29 11.08
C ARG A 167 0.53 14.18 9.60
N HIS A 168 -0.74 13.97 9.27
CA HIS A 168 -1.22 14.02 7.89
C HIS A 168 -0.92 15.39 7.25
N GLY A 169 -0.57 15.42 5.98
CA GLY A 169 -0.27 16.62 5.22
C GLY A 169 1.06 17.31 5.56
N ALA A 170 1.86 16.76 6.48
CA ALA A 170 3.14 17.29 6.87
C ALA A 170 4.27 16.33 6.51
N GLU A 171 4.88 16.51 5.33
CA GLU A 171 5.97 15.66 4.84
C GLU A 171 5.65 14.16 4.91
N SER A 172 4.40 13.80 4.58
CA SER A 172 3.88 12.45 4.79
C SER A 172 4.26 11.45 3.71
N SER A 173 4.93 11.89 2.63
CA SER A 173 5.38 11.04 1.52
C SER A 173 6.85 11.19 1.21
N VAL A 174 7.47 10.08 0.80
CA VAL A 174 8.87 10.01 0.35
C VAL A 174 8.89 9.62 -1.12
N ARG A 175 9.49 10.43 -1.97
CA ARG A 175 9.63 10.18 -3.41
C ARG A 175 11.01 9.67 -3.80
N SER A 176 11.14 9.07 -4.97
CA SER A 176 12.44 8.71 -5.54
C SER A 176 13.27 9.95 -5.89
N ARG A 177 14.57 9.74 -6.11
CA ARG A 177 15.47 10.79 -6.60
C ARG A 177 15.03 11.37 -7.95
N GLY A 178 14.46 10.53 -8.82
CA GLY A 178 14.02 10.93 -10.18
C GLY A 178 12.59 11.48 -10.26
N ASP A 179 11.81 11.40 -9.18
CA ASP A 179 10.43 11.91 -9.17
C ASP A 179 10.42 13.42 -8.97
N ALA A 180 10.14 14.14 -10.06
CA ALA A 180 9.96 15.61 -10.08
C ALA A 180 8.49 16.05 -10.18
N VAL A 181 7.53 15.08 -10.16
CA VAL A 181 6.11 15.40 -10.30
C VAL A 181 5.61 16.15 -9.06
N THR A 182 4.99 17.28 -9.31
CA THR A 182 4.29 18.07 -8.29
C THR A 182 2.80 18.02 -8.57
N LEU A 183 2.03 17.58 -7.58
CA LEU A 183 0.57 17.64 -7.65
C LEU A 183 0.09 19.06 -7.38
N GLN A 184 -0.92 19.49 -8.10
CA GLN A 184 -1.69 20.66 -7.72
C GLN A 184 -2.61 20.27 -6.57
N ILE A 185 -2.39 20.80 -5.39
CA ILE A 185 -3.13 20.44 -4.19
C ILE A 185 -4.20 21.49 -3.90
N ALA A 186 -5.48 21.09 -3.93
CA ALA A 186 -6.58 21.93 -3.49
C ALA A 186 -6.49 22.17 -1.97
N GLU A 187 -7.02 23.29 -1.47
CA GLU A 187 -7.02 23.62 -0.05
C GLU A 187 -7.62 22.51 0.81
N SER A 188 -8.69 21.89 0.34
CA SER A 188 -9.37 20.76 1.00
C SER A 188 -8.57 19.45 1.02
N GLN A 189 -7.43 19.38 0.33
CA GLN A 189 -6.57 18.19 0.22
C GLN A 189 -5.23 18.36 0.96
N GLN A 190 -4.98 19.51 1.60
CA GLN A 190 -3.70 19.82 2.24
C GLN A 190 -3.37 18.91 3.43
N ASP A 191 -4.39 18.29 4.04
CA ASP A 191 -4.25 17.33 5.14
C ASP A 191 -4.07 15.87 4.70
N LYS A 192 -3.96 15.59 3.40
CA LYS A 192 -3.80 14.23 2.88
C LYS A 192 -2.34 13.80 2.81
N LEU A 193 -2.09 12.48 2.89
CA LEU A 193 -0.73 11.94 2.90
C LEU A 193 0.05 12.24 1.62
N PHE A 194 -0.63 12.34 0.48
CA PHE A 194 -0.02 12.65 -0.81
C PHE A 194 0.26 14.15 -1.03
N SER A 195 -0.26 15.03 -0.17
CA SER A 195 -0.21 16.48 -0.37
C SER A 195 1.18 17.09 -0.15
N SER A 196 2.01 16.44 0.65
CA SER A 196 3.32 16.96 1.04
C SER A 196 4.39 15.87 1.01
N VAL A 197 5.55 16.19 0.47
CA VAL A 197 6.71 15.29 0.35
C VAL A 197 7.87 15.78 1.22
N THR A 198 8.50 14.83 1.91
CA THR A 198 9.72 15.10 2.70
C THR A 198 10.93 15.43 1.79
N PRO A 199 11.95 16.14 2.26
CA PRO A 199 13.22 16.31 1.55
C PRO A 199 14.01 14.99 1.39
N ILE A 200 13.76 13.97 2.22
CA ILE A 200 14.37 12.64 2.07
C ILE A 200 13.94 12.00 0.75
N ARG A 201 14.83 11.20 0.14
CA ARG A 201 14.58 10.49 -1.13
C ARG A 201 14.91 9.02 -0.97
N TRP A 202 14.04 8.12 -1.44
CA TRP A 202 14.43 6.73 -1.58
C TRP A 202 15.28 6.49 -2.83
N LEU A 203 16.25 5.57 -2.74
CA LEU A 203 17.16 5.21 -3.82
C LEU A 203 16.92 3.78 -4.32
N ARG A 204 16.28 2.94 -3.51
CA ARG A 204 15.92 1.57 -3.87
C ARG A 204 14.42 1.35 -3.58
N PRO A 205 13.68 0.69 -4.47
CA PRO A 205 12.21 0.60 -4.39
C PRO A 205 11.74 -0.44 -3.38
N TYR A 206 12.07 -0.25 -2.11
CA TYR A 206 11.59 -1.06 -1.01
C TYR A 206 11.64 -0.28 0.30
N TYR A 207 10.79 -0.69 1.23
CA TYR A 207 10.91 -0.30 2.63
C TYR A 207 10.63 -1.49 3.54
N TYR A 208 11.02 -1.40 4.80
CA TYR A 208 10.62 -2.34 5.84
C TYR A 208 10.19 -1.59 7.10
N GLY A 209 9.40 -2.30 7.92
CA GLY A 209 9.08 -1.92 9.29
C GLY A 209 9.20 -3.10 10.24
N ARG A 210 9.34 -2.82 11.54
CA ARG A 210 9.50 -3.84 12.56
C ARG A 210 8.24 -3.99 13.40
N TRP A 211 7.79 -5.23 13.52
CA TRP A 211 6.65 -5.61 14.33
C TRP A 211 7.02 -6.75 15.25
N ARG A 212 7.11 -6.49 16.58
CA ARG A 212 7.65 -7.43 17.58
C ARG A 212 9.07 -7.90 17.21
N ASP A 213 9.29 -9.21 17.10
CA ASP A 213 10.53 -9.81 16.61
C ASP A 213 10.53 -10.07 15.09
N GLN A 214 9.48 -9.61 14.40
CA GLN A 214 9.30 -9.79 12.96
C GLN A 214 9.72 -8.54 12.18
N VAL A 215 9.99 -8.73 10.90
CA VAL A 215 10.13 -7.67 9.90
C VAL A 215 9.08 -7.86 8.81
N TYR A 216 8.48 -6.77 8.39
CA TYR A 216 7.59 -6.67 7.24
C TYR A 216 8.29 -5.85 6.16
N VAL A 217 8.69 -6.50 5.07
CA VAL A 217 9.39 -5.87 3.94
C VAL A 217 8.42 -5.75 2.78
N VAL A 218 8.35 -4.59 2.15
CA VAL A 218 7.59 -4.38 0.90
C VAL A 218 8.56 -3.90 -0.17
N MET A 219 8.63 -4.65 -1.27
CA MET A 219 9.48 -4.40 -2.43
C MET A 219 8.63 -4.16 -3.66
N PHE A 220 9.12 -3.39 -4.62
CA PHE A 220 8.34 -2.97 -5.77
C PHE A 220 9.08 -3.16 -7.09
N ARG A 221 8.32 -3.56 -8.13
CA ARG A 221 8.66 -3.46 -9.56
C ARG A 221 7.56 -2.66 -10.23
N THR A 222 7.89 -1.49 -10.73
CA THR A 222 6.92 -0.62 -11.40
C THR A 222 7.65 0.30 -12.38
N ARG A 223 6.96 0.69 -13.45
CA ARG A 223 7.36 1.77 -14.35
C ARG A 223 6.80 3.12 -13.91
N GLU A 224 5.80 3.08 -13.03
CA GLU A 224 5.13 4.26 -12.52
C GLU A 224 5.94 4.91 -11.38
N LEU A 225 5.65 6.17 -11.11
CA LEU A 225 6.32 6.89 -10.02
C LEU A 225 5.82 6.39 -8.68
N LEU A 226 6.68 5.70 -7.96
CA LEU A 226 6.41 5.17 -6.63
C LEU A 226 6.78 6.20 -5.56
N ARG A 227 5.90 6.38 -4.57
CA ARG A 227 6.18 7.10 -3.33
C ARG A 227 5.83 6.23 -2.14
N PHE A 228 6.67 6.22 -1.12
CA PHE A 228 6.31 5.68 0.18
C PHE A 228 5.52 6.73 0.94
N ALA A 229 4.62 6.31 1.78
CA ALA A 229 3.87 7.22 2.64
C ALA A 229 3.68 6.60 4.02
N MET A 230 3.36 7.42 5.00
CA MET A 230 3.13 6.97 6.35
C MET A 230 2.08 7.84 7.03
N SER A 231 1.10 7.18 7.65
CA SER A 231 0.18 7.81 8.59
C SER A 231 0.60 7.47 10.03
N PRO A 232 0.75 8.45 10.92
CA PRO A 232 1.12 8.18 12.32
C PRO A 232 0.02 7.49 13.12
N SER A 233 -1.23 7.51 12.63
CA SER A 233 -2.41 7.00 13.35
C SER A 233 -3.50 6.45 12.43
N GLY A 234 -3.15 5.98 11.23
CA GLY A 234 -4.14 5.48 10.25
C GLY A 234 -5.01 4.35 10.77
N GLY A 235 -4.47 3.45 11.58
CA GLY A 235 -5.19 2.36 12.26
C GLY A 235 -5.71 2.72 13.66
N GLY A 236 -5.68 3.99 14.07
CA GLY A 236 -5.99 4.44 15.42
C GLY A 236 -4.75 4.72 16.26
N GLN A 237 -4.94 5.11 17.52
CA GLN A 237 -3.84 5.46 18.42
C GLN A 237 -2.87 4.27 18.62
N GLY A 238 -1.58 4.49 18.35
CA GLY A 238 -0.55 3.47 18.42
C GLY A 238 -0.52 2.50 17.24
N ASN A 239 -1.35 2.72 16.23
CA ASN A 239 -1.44 1.92 15.01
C ASN A 239 -1.11 2.80 13.79
N PRO A 240 0.15 2.97 13.43
CA PRO A 240 0.52 3.68 12.21
C PRO A 240 0.05 2.92 10.97
N ALA A 241 0.03 3.59 9.82
CA ALA A 241 -0.06 2.91 8.56
C ALA A 241 1.26 3.08 7.78
N TRP A 242 1.77 1.97 7.22
CA TRP A 242 2.92 1.93 6.33
C TRP A 242 2.42 1.77 4.90
N ASP A 243 2.45 2.86 4.18
CA ASP A 243 1.68 3.05 2.97
C ASP A 243 2.60 3.22 1.76
N PHE A 244 2.03 3.03 0.58
CA PHE A 244 2.66 3.40 -0.67
C PHE A 244 1.63 3.91 -1.66
N GLN A 245 2.12 4.66 -2.64
CA GLN A 245 1.30 5.20 -3.71
C GLN A 245 2.07 5.24 -5.02
N ILE A 246 1.35 5.13 -6.12
CA ILE A 246 1.89 5.40 -7.45
C ILE A 246 1.25 6.65 -8.02
N LEU A 247 2.02 7.36 -8.84
CA LEU A 247 1.55 8.45 -9.67
C LEU A 247 1.74 8.09 -11.13
N VAL A 248 0.71 8.34 -11.92
CA VAL A 248 0.70 8.17 -13.37
C VAL A 248 0.51 9.54 -14.00
N PRO A 249 1.58 10.28 -14.30
CA PRO A 249 1.49 11.54 -15.04
C PRO A 249 1.15 11.28 -16.50
N GLY A 250 0.30 12.12 -17.08
CA GLY A 250 -0.17 11.94 -18.46
C GLY A 250 -1.05 10.71 -18.61
N VAL A 251 -1.91 10.43 -17.62
CA VAL A 251 -2.83 9.30 -17.67
C VAL A 251 -3.73 9.36 -18.91
N VAL A 252 -3.83 8.23 -19.61
CA VAL A 252 -4.61 8.08 -20.83
C VAL A 252 -5.77 7.13 -20.57
N PRO A 253 -7.02 7.50 -20.90
CA PRO A 253 -8.15 6.58 -20.83
C PRO A 253 -7.90 5.33 -21.69
N ASP A 254 -8.40 4.19 -21.19
CA ASP A 254 -8.26 2.85 -21.79
C ASP A 254 -6.83 2.31 -21.89
N GLN A 255 -5.85 2.99 -21.33
CA GLN A 255 -4.50 2.46 -21.15
C GLN A 255 -4.40 1.73 -19.81
N GLU A 256 -3.82 0.52 -19.83
CA GLU A 256 -3.54 -0.25 -18.62
C GLU A 256 -2.23 0.19 -17.96
N TYR A 257 -2.27 0.35 -16.63
CA TYR A 257 -1.12 0.63 -15.77
C TYR A 257 -0.93 -0.50 -14.78
N ARG A 258 0.32 -0.81 -14.43
CA ARG A 258 0.68 -1.97 -13.61
C ARG A 258 1.68 -1.64 -12.52
N ILE A 259 1.54 -2.32 -11.40
CA ILE A 259 2.54 -2.38 -10.34
C ILE A 259 2.64 -3.82 -9.85
N GLU A 260 3.86 -4.26 -9.58
CA GLU A 260 4.13 -5.48 -8.85
C GLU A 260 4.76 -5.11 -7.50
N ALA A 261 4.25 -5.70 -6.44
CA ALA A 261 4.83 -5.60 -5.11
C ALA A 261 5.00 -6.99 -4.51
N ARG A 262 6.02 -7.14 -3.69
CA ARG A 262 6.25 -8.36 -2.90
C ARG A 262 6.39 -7.98 -1.45
N CYS A 263 5.61 -8.65 -0.60
CA CYS A 263 5.76 -8.60 0.84
C CYS A 263 6.47 -9.83 1.35
N VAL A 264 7.45 -9.64 2.22
CA VAL A 264 8.13 -10.71 2.95
C VAL A 264 7.91 -10.47 4.44
N VAL A 265 7.50 -11.51 5.17
CA VAL A 265 7.36 -11.47 6.62
C VAL A 265 8.20 -12.57 7.24
N ASP A 266 9.18 -12.19 8.06
CA ASP A 266 10.07 -13.15 8.71
C ASP A 266 10.56 -12.57 10.04
N ARG A 267 11.31 -13.38 10.81
CA ARG A 267 12.03 -12.87 11.98
C ARG A 267 13.06 -11.84 11.57
N TRP A 268 13.22 -10.83 12.39
CA TRP A 268 14.22 -9.80 12.17
C TRP A 268 15.65 -10.37 12.26
N GLN A 269 16.42 -10.23 11.20
CA GLN A 269 17.78 -10.74 11.05
C GLN A 269 18.79 -9.63 10.66
N GLY A 270 18.39 -8.36 10.76
CA GLY A 270 19.22 -7.23 10.38
C GLY A 270 18.96 -6.70 8.96
N GLN A 271 19.54 -5.54 8.67
CA GLN A 271 19.37 -4.83 7.41
C GLN A 271 19.98 -5.58 6.22
N GLU A 272 21.08 -6.29 6.43
CA GLU A 272 21.74 -7.10 5.38
C GLU A 272 20.81 -8.21 4.88
N TRP A 273 20.06 -8.84 5.78
CA TRP A 273 19.05 -9.83 5.39
C TRP A 273 17.94 -9.21 4.53
N VAL A 274 17.48 -8.00 4.86
CA VAL A 274 16.49 -7.29 4.03
C VAL A 274 17.04 -7.06 2.62
N GLU A 275 18.30 -6.62 2.49
CA GLU A 275 18.93 -6.44 1.18
C GLU A 275 19.04 -7.75 0.39
N GLN A 276 19.34 -8.88 1.06
CA GLN A 276 19.38 -10.20 0.42
C GLN A 276 18.00 -10.58 -0.15
N GLN A 277 16.89 -10.27 0.58
CA GLN A 277 15.53 -10.53 0.07
C GLN A 277 15.23 -9.67 -1.18
N VAL A 278 15.65 -8.42 -1.17
CA VAL A 278 15.49 -7.50 -2.31
C VAL A 278 16.26 -7.98 -3.52
N GLU A 279 17.53 -8.36 -3.35
CA GLU A 279 18.36 -8.87 -4.45
C GLU A 279 17.82 -10.20 -5.04
N ALA A 280 17.29 -11.08 -4.18
CA ALA A 280 16.70 -12.34 -4.62
C ALA A 280 15.41 -12.17 -5.46
N TRP A 281 14.79 -11.00 -5.41
CA TRP A 281 13.57 -10.70 -6.19
C TRP A 281 13.81 -9.75 -7.38
N ARG A 282 14.98 -9.23 -7.61
CA ARG A 282 15.32 -8.36 -8.76
C ARG A 282 15.26 -9.02 -10.12
#